data_39e15d30b79f9c3560e70dd37d06ec90
#
_entry.id   39e15d30b79f9c3560e70dd37d06ec90
#
_cell.length_a   1.000
_cell.length_b   1.000
_cell.length_c   1.000
_cell.angle_alpha   90.00
_cell.angle_beta   90.00
_cell.angle_gamma   90.00
#
_symmetry.space_group_name_H-M   'P 1'
#
loop_
_entity.id
_entity.type
_entity.pdbx_description
1 polymer ?
#
loop_
_entity_poly.entity_id
_entity_poly.type
_entity_poly.pdbx_seq_one_letter_code
_entity_poly.pdbx_strand_id
1 'polypeptide(L)'
;LNSKLKNFKIEQNMDVCMEFSLDEIKDSSILIDFENKSISIENKNSVDSSSSYEISCSVGDIGRLLDGYLNWEDFMLSFRHKLKRTPDIYQVAINGFLTMEKEDVPDFVDNLMRLQNQRERITVEAGGVLYSIDKFCPHQGSDLTTHQIEDDRYLICPKHRWTFDLENDGNAIGVDATINAVDLDGDGS
;
A
#
# COMPACT_ATOMS: atom_id res chain seq x y z
N LEU A 1 -10.20 -13.72 8.45
CA LEU A 1 -8.83 -13.45 7.99
C LEU A 1 -8.36 -14.47 6.95
N ASN A 2 -8.35 -15.78 7.22
CA ASN A 2 -7.87 -16.81 6.27
C ASN A 2 -8.55 -16.72 4.90
N SER A 3 -9.86 -16.55 4.86
CA SER A 3 -10.62 -16.40 3.61
C SER A 3 -10.22 -15.11 2.87
N LYS A 4 -10.06 -14.03 3.60
CA LYS A 4 -9.60 -12.73 3.07
C LYS A 4 -8.20 -12.84 2.47
N LEU A 5 -7.26 -13.48 3.19
CA LEU A 5 -5.89 -13.69 2.73
C LEU A 5 -5.81 -14.56 1.47
N LYS A 6 -6.64 -15.61 1.37
CA LYS A 6 -6.69 -16.47 0.19
C LYS A 6 -7.18 -15.76 -1.07
N ASN A 7 -8.07 -14.77 -0.90
CA ASN A 7 -8.58 -13.96 -2.00
C ASN A 7 -7.61 -12.85 -2.41
N PHE A 8 -6.64 -12.54 -1.57
CA PHE A 8 -5.64 -11.50 -1.82
C PHE A 8 -4.52 -12.05 -2.72
N LYS A 9 -4.79 -12.14 -4.02
CA LYS A 9 -3.90 -12.70 -5.04
C LYS A 9 -3.15 -11.59 -5.78
N ILE A 10 -2.10 -11.07 -5.19
CA ILE A 10 -1.19 -10.14 -5.86
C ILE A 10 0.02 -10.93 -6.35
N GLU A 11 0.40 -10.74 -7.61
CA GLU A 11 1.51 -11.45 -8.27
C GLU A 11 2.89 -10.93 -7.86
N GLN A 12 2.95 -9.78 -7.19
CA GLN A 12 4.20 -9.24 -6.69
C GLN A 12 4.69 -10.03 -5.47
N ASN A 13 6.00 -10.24 -5.42
CA ASN A 13 6.63 -10.83 -4.24
C ASN A 13 6.51 -9.86 -3.06
N MET A 14 5.60 -10.15 -2.12
CA MET A 14 5.33 -9.29 -0.98
C MET A 14 6.05 -9.85 0.25
N ASP A 15 7.33 -9.51 0.40
CA ASP A 15 8.09 -9.78 1.64
C ASP A 15 7.61 -8.82 2.74
N VAL A 16 6.35 -8.99 3.14
CA VAL A 16 5.69 -8.22 4.20
C VAL A 16 5.03 -9.16 5.18
N CYS A 17 5.30 -8.94 6.45
CA CYS A 17 4.58 -9.55 7.55
C CYS A 17 3.71 -8.52 8.26
N MET A 18 2.52 -8.93 8.67
CA MET A 18 1.63 -8.12 9.49
C MET A 18 1.42 -8.81 10.84
N GLU A 19 1.69 -8.08 11.91
CA GLU A 19 1.55 -8.57 13.28
C GLU A 19 0.41 -7.84 13.99
N PHE A 20 -0.57 -8.58 14.50
CA PHE A 20 -1.57 -8.06 15.43
C PHE A 20 -1.15 -8.39 16.86
N SER A 21 -0.71 -7.37 17.57
CA SER A 21 -0.44 -7.41 19.01
C SER A 21 -1.70 -7.06 19.79
N LEU A 22 -2.16 -7.95 20.64
CA LEU A 22 -3.36 -7.74 21.44
C LEU A 22 -2.98 -7.21 22.82
N ASP A 23 -3.62 -6.12 23.25
CA ASP A 23 -3.25 -5.38 24.47
C ASP A 23 -3.32 -6.27 25.72
N GLU A 24 -4.28 -7.20 25.77
CA GLU A 24 -4.49 -8.11 26.89
C GLU A 24 -3.63 -9.38 26.83
N ILE A 25 -2.96 -9.65 25.70
CA ILE A 25 -2.12 -10.84 25.49
C ILE A 25 -0.67 -10.39 25.32
N LYS A 26 0.17 -10.66 26.34
CA LYS A 26 1.53 -10.11 26.39
C LYS A 26 2.55 -10.90 25.58
N ASP A 27 2.37 -12.20 25.48
CA ASP A 27 3.42 -13.11 25.03
C ASP A 27 3.20 -13.64 23.60
N SER A 28 2.04 -13.36 23.01
CA SER A 28 1.69 -13.86 21.68
C SER A 28 1.05 -12.80 20.82
N SER A 29 1.22 -12.93 19.52
CA SER A 29 0.61 -12.11 18.49
C SER A 29 0.05 -12.97 17.36
N ILE A 30 -0.85 -12.40 16.56
CA ILE A 30 -1.32 -13.03 15.31
C ILE A 30 -0.42 -12.52 14.21
N LEU A 31 0.27 -13.43 13.52
CA LEU A 31 1.11 -13.11 12.38
C LEU A 31 0.39 -13.47 11.08
N ILE A 32 0.38 -12.54 10.13
CA ILE A 32 -0.05 -12.74 8.75
C ILE A 32 1.17 -12.60 7.86
N ASP A 33 1.52 -13.68 7.20
CA ASP A 33 2.59 -13.75 6.21
C ASP A 33 1.96 -13.69 4.81
N PHE A 34 2.22 -12.58 4.10
CA PHE A 34 1.65 -12.36 2.76
C PHE A 34 2.38 -13.15 1.68
N GLU A 35 3.65 -13.45 1.86
CA GLU A 35 4.43 -14.26 0.93
C GLU A 35 3.94 -15.71 0.93
N ASN A 36 3.88 -16.31 2.13
CA ASN A 36 3.49 -17.71 2.28
C ASN A 36 1.97 -17.91 2.40
N LYS A 37 1.17 -16.83 2.37
CA LYS A 37 -0.30 -16.84 2.53
C LYS A 37 -0.75 -17.59 3.79
N SER A 38 -0.03 -17.38 4.88
CA SER A 38 -0.28 -18.08 6.14
C SER A 38 -0.64 -17.14 7.28
N ILE A 39 -1.38 -17.67 8.25
CA ILE A 39 -1.71 -17.00 9.50
C ILE A 39 -1.32 -17.93 10.62
N SER A 40 -0.52 -17.45 11.54
CA SER A 40 -0.07 -18.20 12.74
C SER A 40 -0.23 -17.38 14.02
N ILE A 41 -0.11 -18.04 15.15
CA ILE A 41 0.05 -17.40 16.44
C ILE A 41 1.50 -17.61 16.86
N GLU A 42 2.22 -16.52 17.03
CA GLU A 42 3.65 -16.51 17.31
C GLU A 42 3.96 -15.83 18.64
N ASN A 43 5.13 -16.10 19.19
CA ASN A 43 5.63 -15.31 20.31
C ASN A 43 5.96 -13.89 19.82
N LYS A 44 5.61 -12.88 20.61
CA LYS A 44 5.97 -11.49 20.30
C LYS A 44 7.48 -11.36 20.05
N ASN A 45 7.86 -10.54 19.08
CA ASN A 45 9.23 -10.30 18.63
C ASN A 45 9.92 -11.45 17.88
N SER A 46 9.18 -12.43 17.37
CA SER A 46 9.73 -13.49 16.51
C SER A 46 9.78 -13.12 15.02
N VAL A 47 9.27 -11.94 14.64
CA VAL A 47 9.17 -11.53 13.23
C VAL A 47 10.50 -10.97 12.75
N ASP A 48 11.18 -11.75 11.91
CA ASP A 48 12.38 -11.34 11.19
C ASP A 48 12.02 -11.14 9.71
N SER A 49 11.34 -10.03 9.41
CA SER A 49 11.03 -9.65 8.03
C SER A 49 11.61 -8.27 7.71
N SER A 50 11.98 -8.08 6.44
CA SER A 50 12.52 -6.81 5.92
C SER A 50 11.48 -5.68 5.98
N SER A 51 10.19 -6.04 5.98
CA SER A 51 9.06 -5.11 6.06
C SER A 51 7.98 -5.65 6.97
N SER A 52 7.48 -4.80 7.89
CA SER A 52 6.45 -5.17 8.85
C SER A 52 5.39 -4.08 9.05
N TYR A 53 4.15 -4.53 9.27
CA TYR A 53 3.03 -3.74 9.76
C TYR A 53 2.63 -4.28 11.14
N GLU A 54 2.88 -3.48 12.18
CA GLU A 54 2.52 -3.83 13.56
C GLU A 54 1.22 -3.10 13.95
N ILE A 55 0.17 -3.84 14.25
CA ILE A 55 -1.13 -3.30 14.67
C ILE A 55 -1.39 -3.73 16.11
N SER A 56 -1.48 -2.76 17.03
CA SER A 56 -1.84 -3.02 18.42
C SER A 56 -3.29 -2.62 18.66
N CYS A 57 -4.09 -3.54 19.17
CA CYS A 57 -5.51 -3.31 19.47
C CYS A 57 -6.00 -4.23 20.60
N SER A 58 -7.23 -3.99 21.09
CA SER A 58 -7.83 -4.86 22.09
C SER A 58 -8.29 -6.20 21.52
N VAL A 59 -8.32 -7.24 22.38
CA VAL A 59 -8.95 -8.54 22.04
C VAL A 59 -10.41 -8.34 21.64
N GLY A 60 -11.11 -7.40 22.30
CA GLY A 60 -12.51 -7.10 22.00
C GLY A 60 -12.70 -6.53 20.60
N ASP A 61 -11.81 -5.67 20.11
CA ASP A 61 -11.92 -5.08 18.77
C ASP A 61 -11.61 -6.11 17.68
N ILE A 62 -10.55 -6.92 17.85
CA ILE A 62 -10.28 -7.99 16.87
C ILE A 62 -11.40 -9.04 16.87
N GLY A 63 -11.99 -9.36 18.04
CA GLY A 63 -13.15 -10.23 18.11
C GLY A 63 -14.33 -9.70 17.31
N ARG A 64 -14.68 -8.41 17.45
CA ARG A 64 -15.76 -7.76 16.68
C ARG A 64 -15.50 -7.78 15.17
N LEU A 65 -14.23 -7.58 14.75
CA LEU A 65 -13.84 -7.70 13.34
C LEU A 65 -14.06 -9.12 12.80
N LEU A 66 -13.67 -10.13 13.58
CA LEU A 66 -13.78 -11.53 13.16
C LEU A 66 -15.23 -12.02 13.13
N ASP A 67 -16.06 -11.51 14.02
CA ASP A 67 -17.50 -11.82 14.12
C ASP A 67 -18.36 -10.97 13.17
N GLY A 68 -17.78 -9.98 12.47
CA GLY A 68 -18.47 -9.09 11.54
C GLY A 68 -19.32 -7.99 12.21
N TYR A 69 -19.16 -7.74 13.52
CA TYR A 69 -19.79 -6.61 14.22
C TYR A 69 -19.10 -5.28 14.01
N LEU A 70 -17.88 -5.30 13.50
CA LEU A 70 -17.07 -4.14 13.12
C LEU A 70 -16.47 -4.43 11.75
N ASN A 71 -16.64 -3.52 10.80
CA ASN A 71 -15.98 -3.66 9.51
C ASN A 71 -14.53 -3.16 9.56
N TRP A 72 -13.73 -3.58 8.58
CA TRP A 72 -12.30 -3.28 8.55
C TRP A 72 -12.02 -1.79 8.34
N GLU A 73 -12.80 -1.11 7.49
CA GLU A 73 -12.63 0.31 7.23
C GLU A 73 -12.91 1.13 8.49
N ASP A 74 -14.04 0.88 9.16
CA ASP A 74 -14.40 1.56 10.41
C ASP A 74 -13.38 1.30 11.52
N PHE A 75 -12.82 0.09 11.60
CA PHE A 75 -11.74 -0.21 12.53
C PHE A 75 -10.51 0.63 12.24
N MET A 76 -10.06 0.67 10.99
CA MET A 76 -8.86 1.44 10.60
C MET A 76 -9.04 2.96 10.78
N LEU A 77 -10.26 3.47 10.64
CA LEU A 77 -10.58 4.89 10.82
C LEU A 77 -10.88 5.28 12.28
N SER A 78 -11.12 4.32 13.17
CA SER A 78 -11.66 4.57 14.51
C SER A 78 -10.66 4.98 15.58
N PHE A 79 -9.37 5.06 15.30
CA PHE A 79 -8.30 5.30 16.30
C PHE A 79 -8.28 4.30 17.48
N ARG A 80 -8.88 3.11 17.32
CA ARG A 80 -8.90 2.03 18.32
C ARG A 80 -7.67 1.15 18.29
N HIS A 81 -6.76 1.43 17.36
CA HIS A 81 -5.51 0.69 17.18
C HIS A 81 -4.33 1.66 17.08
N LYS A 82 -3.15 1.13 17.26
CA LYS A 82 -1.89 1.80 16.92
C LYS A 82 -1.29 1.05 15.74
N LEU A 83 -0.88 1.77 14.72
CA LEU A 83 -0.22 1.22 13.55
C LEU A 83 1.23 1.72 13.52
N LYS A 84 2.17 0.79 13.39
CA LYS A 84 3.57 1.07 13.10
C LYS A 84 3.99 0.32 11.85
N ARG A 85 4.74 0.97 10.98
CA ARG A 85 5.31 0.38 9.76
C ARG A 85 6.82 0.43 9.84
N THR A 86 7.46 -0.60 9.33
CA THR A 86 8.93 -0.67 9.24
C THR A 86 9.30 -1.27 7.88
N PRO A 87 9.95 -0.52 6.97
CA PRO A 87 10.15 0.93 7.02
C PRO A 87 8.81 1.69 7.02
N ASP A 88 8.80 2.99 7.38
CA ASP A 88 7.56 3.79 7.39
C ASP A 88 7.13 4.17 5.96
N ILE A 89 6.75 3.16 5.20
CA ILE A 89 6.27 3.25 3.82
C ILE A 89 4.82 2.79 3.77
N TYR A 90 3.97 3.60 3.12
CA TYR A 90 2.59 3.24 2.86
C TYR A 90 2.50 2.28 1.67
N GLN A 91 2.12 1.04 1.91
CA GLN A 91 1.90 0.04 0.86
C GLN A 91 0.43 -0.03 0.50
N VAL A 92 0.10 0.35 -0.73
CA VAL A 92 -1.29 0.41 -1.24
C VAL A 92 -2.00 -0.93 -1.08
N ALA A 93 -1.32 -2.01 -1.45
CA ALA A 93 -1.87 -3.35 -1.39
C ALA A 93 -2.21 -3.78 0.05
N ILE A 94 -1.29 -3.55 1.00
CA ILE A 94 -1.50 -3.88 2.42
C ILE A 94 -2.60 -3.05 3.03
N ASN A 95 -2.65 -1.74 2.73
CA ASN A 95 -3.71 -0.88 3.21
C ASN A 95 -5.08 -1.32 2.64
N GLY A 96 -5.15 -1.68 1.37
CA GLY A 96 -6.36 -2.27 0.78
C GLY A 96 -6.78 -3.55 1.49
N PHE A 97 -5.83 -4.45 1.77
CA PHE A 97 -6.12 -5.63 2.58
C PHE A 97 -6.70 -5.27 3.95
N LEU A 98 -6.20 -4.23 4.61
CA LEU A 98 -6.69 -3.82 5.94
C LEU A 98 -8.08 -3.19 5.91
N THR A 99 -8.44 -2.47 4.84
CA THR A 99 -9.69 -1.69 4.78
C THR A 99 -10.83 -2.40 4.07
N MET A 100 -10.54 -3.35 3.17
CA MET A 100 -11.58 -4.05 2.39
C MET A 100 -12.19 -5.21 3.17
N GLU A 101 -13.47 -5.47 2.95
CA GLU A 101 -14.09 -6.71 3.37
C GLU A 101 -13.65 -7.87 2.47
N LYS A 102 -13.85 -9.11 2.93
CA LYS A 102 -13.36 -10.30 2.21
C LYS A 102 -14.00 -10.47 0.82
N GLU A 103 -15.21 -9.95 0.64
CA GLU A 103 -15.97 -9.96 -0.59
C GLU A 103 -15.40 -9.00 -1.62
N ASP A 104 -14.87 -7.85 -1.17
CA ASP A 104 -14.37 -6.76 -2.02
C ASP A 104 -12.91 -6.96 -2.45
N VAL A 105 -12.18 -7.86 -1.76
CA VAL A 105 -10.75 -8.11 -2.04
C VAL A 105 -10.48 -8.51 -3.49
N PRO A 106 -11.24 -9.40 -4.14
CA PRO A 106 -10.98 -9.75 -5.54
C PRO A 106 -11.07 -8.55 -6.48
N ASP A 107 -12.12 -7.74 -6.36
CA ASP A 107 -12.32 -6.55 -7.19
C ASP A 107 -11.23 -5.49 -6.95
N PHE A 108 -10.79 -5.35 -5.69
CA PHE A 108 -9.67 -4.48 -5.34
C PHE A 108 -8.37 -4.95 -5.99
N VAL A 109 -8.06 -6.24 -5.91
CA VAL A 109 -6.86 -6.82 -6.53
C VAL A 109 -6.90 -6.65 -8.04
N ASP A 110 -8.02 -6.96 -8.69
CA ASP A 110 -8.20 -6.80 -10.15
C ASP A 110 -8.03 -5.33 -10.58
N ASN A 111 -8.56 -4.39 -9.81
CA ASN A 111 -8.36 -2.96 -10.06
C ASN A 111 -6.91 -2.53 -9.88
N LEU A 112 -6.23 -3.01 -8.83
CA LEU A 112 -4.82 -2.71 -8.59
C LEU A 112 -3.94 -3.24 -9.74
N MET A 113 -4.15 -4.49 -10.15
CA MET A 113 -3.43 -5.11 -11.27
C MET A 113 -3.72 -4.40 -12.60
N ARG A 114 -4.97 -3.99 -12.83
CA ARG A 114 -5.34 -3.22 -14.03
C ARG A 114 -4.62 -1.88 -14.06
N LEU A 115 -4.55 -1.15 -12.94
CA LEU A 115 -3.86 0.14 -12.85
C LEU A 115 -2.36 0.00 -13.08
N GLN A 116 -1.74 -1.06 -12.56
CA GLN A 116 -0.32 -1.37 -12.79
C GLN A 116 -0.03 -1.76 -14.25
N ASN A 117 -0.99 -2.41 -14.93
CA ASN A 117 -0.87 -2.83 -16.33
C ASN A 117 -1.35 -1.78 -17.32
N GLN A 118 -1.93 -0.68 -16.88
CA GLN A 118 -2.41 0.40 -17.73
C GLN A 118 -1.22 1.17 -18.31
N ARG A 119 -0.98 1.03 -19.62
CA ARG A 119 0.20 1.56 -20.33
C ARG A 119 -0.06 2.92 -21.01
N GLU A 120 -1.16 3.58 -20.72
CA GLU A 120 -1.32 4.96 -21.17
C GLU A 120 -0.28 5.85 -20.50
N ARG A 121 0.50 6.50 -21.32
CA ARG A 121 1.57 7.39 -20.84
C ARG A 121 1.29 8.82 -21.30
N ILE A 122 1.75 9.77 -20.51
CA ILE A 122 1.77 11.19 -20.83
C ILE A 122 3.18 11.73 -20.69
N THR A 123 3.44 12.85 -21.37
CA THR A 123 4.69 13.59 -21.22
C THR A 123 4.46 14.77 -20.27
N VAL A 124 5.38 14.95 -19.34
CA VAL A 124 5.39 16.07 -18.39
C VAL A 124 6.75 16.73 -18.42
N GLU A 125 6.83 18.04 -18.13
CA GLU A 125 8.06 18.79 -18.05
C GLU A 125 8.33 19.19 -16.60
N ALA A 126 9.54 18.97 -16.11
CA ALA A 126 10.00 19.40 -14.81
C ALA A 126 11.48 19.77 -14.87
N GLY A 127 11.87 20.93 -14.35
CA GLY A 127 13.27 21.38 -14.37
C GLY A 127 13.88 21.51 -15.76
N GLY A 128 13.07 21.66 -16.82
CA GLY A 128 13.53 21.71 -18.20
C GLY A 128 13.81 20.32 -18.82
N VAL A 129 13.49 19.22 -18.13
CA VAL A 129 13.59 17.83 -18.60
C VAL A 129 12.19 17.32 -18.92
N LEU A 130 12.07 16.57 -20.03
CA LEU A 130 10.84 15.90 -20.42
C LEU A 130 10.81 14.47 -19.87
N TYR A 131 9.78 14.14 -19.12
CA TYR A 131 9.54 12.79 -18.59
C TYR A 131 8.32 12.16 -19.24
N SER A 132 8.43 10.89 -19.63
CA SER A 132 7.29 10.04 -19.89
C SER A 132 6.87 9.37 -18.58
N ILE A 133 5.58 9.45 -18.23
CA ILE A 133 5.04 8.86 -17.00
C ILE A 133 3.75 8.11 -17.27
N ASP A 134 3.34 7.24 -16.36
CA ASP A 134 2.01 6.64 -16.38
C ASP A 134 0.96 7.74 -16.20
N LYS A 135 -0.08 7.70 -17.04
CA LYS A 135 -1.15 8.71 -17.04
C LYS A 135 -1.98 8.71 -15.76
N PHE A 136 -2.12 7.54 -15.11
CA PHE A 136 -3.01 7.37 -13.98
C PHE A 136 -2.23 7.11 -12.69
N CYS A 137 -2.64 7.85 -11.65
CA CYS A 137 -2.08 7.70 -10.30
C CYS A 137 -2.35 6.28 -9.75
N PRO A 138 -1.33 5.56 -9.27
CA PRO A 138 -1.46 4.19 -8.77
C PRO A 138 -2.37 4.06 -7.54
N HIS A 139 -2.66 5.17 -6.84
CA HIS A 139 -3.53 5.15 -5.66
C HIS A 139 -4.98 4.80 -6.01
N GLN A 140 -5.64 5.61 -6.84
CA GLN A 140 -7.06 5.46 -7.21
C GLN A 140 -7.34 5.86 -8.68
N GLY A 141 -6.36 5.71 -9.56
CA GLY A 141 -6.55 5.97 -10.99
C GLY A 141 -6.86 7.42 -11.35
N SER A 142 -6.45 8.39 -10.54
CA SER A 142 -6.62 9.81 -10.88
C SER A 142 -5.80 10.15 -12.11
N ASP A 143 -6.40 10.84 -13.08
CA ASP A 143 -5.71 11.32 -14.27
C ASP A 143 -4.66 12.38 -13.88
N LEU A 144 -3.42 12.14 -14.24
CA LEU A 144 -2.28 13.00 -13.92
C LEU A 144 -2.04 14.08 -14.96
N THR A 145 -2.85 14.21 -16.01
CA THR A 145 -2.75 15.32 -16.99
C THR A 145 -2.93 16.69 -16.35
N THR A 146 -3.60 16.77 -15.21
CA THR A 146 -3.86 18.01 -14.45
C THR A 146 -2.95 18.15 -13.21
N HIS A 147 -1.78 17.53 -13.25
CA HIS A 147 -0.79 17.57 -12.18
C HIS A 147 -0.25 18.96 -11.87
N GLN A 148 0.43 19.11 -10.74
CA GLN A 148 1.28 20.27 -10.40
C GLN A 148 2.73 19.77 -10.31
N ILE A 149 3.68 20.64 -10.69
CA ILE A 149 5.11 20.39 -10.44
C ILE A 149 5.55 21.31 -9.30
N GLU A 150 6.24 20.76 -8.32
CA GLU A 150 6.89 21.47 -7.21
C GLU A 150 8.40 21.26 -7.27
N ASP A 151 9.16 22.29 -6.94
CA ASP A 151 10.64 22.32 -6.91
C ASP A 151 11.30 21.81 -8.21
N ASP A 152 10.64 22.00 -9.36
CA ASP A 152 11.11 21.56 -10.68
C ASP A 152 11.40 20.05 -10.78
N ARG A 153 10.89 19.24 -9.85
CA ARG A 153 11.22 17.82 -9.72
C ARG A 153 10.02 16.95 -9.34
N TYR A 154 9.16 17.44 -8.45
CA TYR A 154 8.12 16.62 -7.86
C TYR A 154 6.79 16.82 -8.56
N LEU A 155 6.19 15.71 -9.04
CA LEU A 155 4.84 15.71 -9.57
C LEU A 155 3.83 15.43 -8.43
N ILE A 156 2.84 16.32 -8.32
CA ILE A 156 1.80 16.24 -7.29
C ILE A 156 0.48 15.76 -7.90
N CYS A 157 -0.05 14.65 -7.41
CA CYS A 157 -1.36 14.14 -7.81
C CYS A 157 -2.48 15.12 -7.42
N PRO A 158 -3.39 15.50 -8.36
CA PRO A 158 -4.41 16.52 -8.08
C PRO A 158 -5.45 16.05 -7.06
N LYS A 159 -5.67 14.73 -6.92
CA LYS A 159 -6.77 14.20 -6.10
C LYS A 159 -6.40 14.06 -4.61
N HIS A 160 -5.27 13.43 -4.29
CA HIS A 160 -4.87 13.13 -2.91
C HIS A 160 -3.49 13.66 -2.56
N ARG A 161 -2.90 14.48 -3.45
CA ARG A 161 -1.59 15.12 -3.27
C ARG A 161 -0.43 14.16 -3.03
N TRP A 162 -0.52 12.94 -3.54
CA TRP A 162 0.64 12.07 -3.57
C TRP A 162 1.73 12.72 -4.41
N THR A 163 2.94 12.70 -3.87
CA THR A 163 4.12 13.34 -4.44
C THR A 163 5.00 12.27 -5.06
N PHE A 164 5.36 12.45 -6.32
CA PHE A 164 6.21 11.52 -7.08
C PHE A 164 7.50 12.22 -7.47
N ASP A 165 8.63 11.57 -7.21
CA ASP A 165 9.96 12.07 -7.53
C ASP A 165 10.34 11.67 -8.96
N LEU A 166 10.29 12.60 -9.92
CA LEU A 166 10.54 12.33 -11.32
C LEU A 166 11.99 11.93 -11.62
N GLU A 167 12.95 12.44 -10.84
CA GLU A 167 14.38 12.08 -10.96
C GLU A 167 14.70 10.71 -10.35
N ASN A 168 13.76 10.11 -9.63
CA ASN A 168 13.88 8.80 -9.01
C ASN A 168 12.79 7.87 -9.54
N ASP A 169 12.77 7.65 -10.87
CA ASP A 169 11.86 6.75 -11.59
C ASP A 169 10.37 7.00 -11.32
N GLY A 170 10.00 8.19 -10.82
CA GLY A 170 8.62 8.51 -10.44
C GLY A 170 8.14 7.79 -9.20
N ASN A 171 9.04 7.41 -8.29
CA ASN A 171 8.68 6.79 -7.03
C ASN A 171 7.93 7.77 -6.12
N ALA A 172 6.87 7.30 -5.47
CA ALA A 172 6.09 8.09 -4.54
C ALA A 172 6.86 8.30 -3.23
N ILE A 173 6.78 9.50 -2.66
CA ILE A 173 7.43 9.81 -1.38
C ILE A 173 6.68 9.15 -0.23
N GLY A 174 7.36 8.25 0.50
CA GLY A 174 6.79 7.54 1.66
C GLY A 174 5.72 6.50 1.31
N VAL A 175 5.59 6.13 0.04
CA VAL A 175 4.60 5.17 -0.46
C VAL A 175 5.30 4.18 -1.39
N ASP A 176 4.97 2.90 -1.26
CA ASP A 176 5.43 1.85 -2.19
C ASP A 176 4.57 1.87 -3.46
N ALA A 177 4.83 2.84 -4.32
CA ALA A 177 4.16 3.04 -5.59
C ALA A 177 5.00 3.92 -6.51
N THR A 178 4.84 3.74 -7.83
CA THR A 178 5.54 4.54 -8.83
C THR A 178 4.61 4.89 -9.99
N ILE A 179 4.92 5.96 -10.69
CA ILE A 179 4.34 6.35 -11.98
C ILE A 179 5.29 6.05 -13.15
N ASN A 180 6.34 5.26 -12.92
CA ASN A 180 7.31 4.80 -13.91
C ASN A 180 7.84 5.94 -14.79
N ALA A 181 8.39 6.99 -14.18
CA ALA A 181 8.95 8.11 -14.90
C ALA A 181 10.20 7.68 -15.68
N VAL A 182 10.27 8.11 -16.93
CA VAL A 182 11.42 7.89 -17.82
C VAL A 182 11.80 9.24 -18.38
N ASP A 183 13.07 9.62 -18.18
CA ASP A 183 13.68 10.81 -18.79
C ASP A 183 13.76 10.60 -20.31
N LEU A 184 13.14 11.49 -21.08
CA LEU A 184 13.13 11.44 -22.55
C LEU A 184 14.32 12.19 -23.17
N ASP A 185 14.97 13.06 -22.41
CA ASP A 185 16.13 13.84 -22.85
C ASP A 185 17.46 13.14 -22.52
N GLY A 186 17.45 12.14 -21.60
CA GLY A 186 18.62 11.40 -21.12
C GLY A 186 19.12 10.26 -22.03
N ASP A 187 18.42 9.89 -23.08
CA ASP A 187 18.76 8.76 -23.97
C ASP A 187 19.75 9.16 -25.10
N GLY A 188 20.65 10.08 -24.82
CA GLY A 188 21.61 10.63 -25.78
C GLY A 188 23.12 10.46 -25.43
N SER A 189 23.48 9.49 -24.53
CA SER A 189 24.91 9.30 -24.21
C SER A 189 25.32 7.85 -24.21
#